data_cb77e2c39bbf939ced38442ad4f4eded
#
_entry.id   cb77e2c39bbf939ced38442ad4f4eded
#
_cell.length_a   1.000
_cell.length_b   1.000
_cell.length_c   1.000
_cell.angle_alpha   90.00
_cell.angle_beta   90.00
_cell.angle_gamma   90.00
#
_symmetry.space_group_name_H-M   'P 1'
#
loop_
_entity.id
_entity.type
_entity.pdbx_description
1 polymer ?
#
loop_
_entity_poly.entity_id
_entity_poly.type
_entity_poly.pdbx_seq_one_letter_code
_entity_poly.pdbx_strand_id
1 'polypeptide(L)'
;MSESFPYRSGELYAEEVPVSRIAGAVGTPFYLYSAAEFAAQFRRFVDAFLPERPLICYAVKANSNLAVLRHFAGLGAGADVVSEGELRRAIAAGVPPHRIIFSGVGKTAREMEAALAADIHQINVESIPELRRLSEIARTRGQLARIGIRINPDVGANTHSKIATGRKENKFGIELDEAVDAYQLASELSGVEPVGLAVHIGSQITDLEPYRLAFERVAELVLQLRRTGFPIDRMDLGGGLAIRYHAERPFDMASYAKLVHETFGSLGLKLAFEPGRVLSASAGLLVSRVLFIKEGSAKRFVIVDAAMNDLIRPALYDAWHDIMPIRLPGRDAALAPADVVGSVCETGDTFAVDRDLPTFSEGDLLAFTAAGAYGAVMSTTYNSRLLIPEVLVSGDRFAVIRARPSYDALMSLDTIPDWLPDVPEEPERKRGAA
;
A
#
# COMPACT_ATOMS: atom_id res chain seq x y z
N MET A 1 19.63 -3.46 5.90
CA MET A 1 18.85 -4.66 5.48
C MET A 1 17.98 -5.07 6.65
N SER A 2 16.79 -5.57 6.40
CA SER A 2 15.94 -6.17 7.42
C SER A 2 16.59 -7.46 7.92
N GLU A 3 16.47 -7.77 9.21
CA GLU A 3 16.97 -9.03 9.79
C GLU A 3 16.28 -10.25 9.15
N SER A 4 15.14 -10.06 8.52
CA SER A 4 14.35 -11.11 7.88
C SER A 4 14.85 -11.53 6.48
N PHE A 5 15.78 -10.77 5.90
CA PHE A 5 16.41 -11.10 4.60
C PHE A 5 17.93 -11.12 4.71
N PRO A 6 18.51 -12.04 5.50
CA PRO A 6 19.95 -12.14 5.70
C PRO A 6 20.64 -12.90 4.56
N TYR A 7 21.92 -12.60 4.33
CA TYR A 7 22.79 -13.50 3.60
C TYR A 7 23.38 -14.54 4.54
N ARG A 8 23.29 -15.81 4.13
CA ARG A 8 23.94 -16.94 4.81
C ARG A 8 24.79 -17.69 3.80
N SER A 9 26.07 -17.86 4.10
CA SER A 9 27.04 -18.48 3.17
C SER A 9 26.99 -17.92 1.75
N GLY A 10 26.76 -16.60 1.61
CA GLY A 10 26.71 -15.92 0.32
C GLY A 10 25.39 -16.04 -0.44
N GLU A 11 24.34 -16.62 0.14
CA GLU A 11 23.01 -16.74 -0.45
C GLU A 11 21.99 -15.94 0.37
N LEU A 12 21.05 -15.28 -0.31
CA LEU A 12 19.96 -14.53 0.30
C LEU A 12 18.87 -15.49 0.81
N TYR A 13 18.48 -15.29 2.04
CA TYR A 13 17.36 -16.01 2.68
C TYR A 13 16.18 -15.08 2.92
N ALA A 14 15.00 -15.66 2.93
CA ALA A 14 13.82 -15.08 3.56
C ALA A 14 13.55 -15.89 4.83
N GLU A 15 13.75 -15.27 5.98
CA GLU A 15 13.75 -15.95 7.29
C GLU A 15 14.72 -17.16 7.29
N GLU A 16 14.21 -18.40 7.28
CA GLU A 16 15.03 -19.62 7.25
C GLU A 16 15.05 -20.30 5.87
N VAL A 17 14.42 -19.71 4.84
CA VAL A 17 14.30 -20.34 3.52
C VAL A 17 15.20 -19.66 2.52
N PRO A 18 16.10 -20.38 1.79
CA PRO A 18 16.87 -19.82 0.69
C PRO A 18 15.92 -19.29 -0.41
N VAL A 19 16.15 -18.08 -0.88
CA VAL A 19 15.33 -17.48 -1.94
C VAL A 19 15.43 -18.25 -3.25
N SER A 20 16.60 -18.84 -3.55
CA SER A 20 16.79 -19.68 -4.74
C SER A 20 15.90 -20.94 -4.71
N ARG A 21 15.67 -21.54 -3.52
CA ARG A 21 14.75 -22.68 -3.36
C ARG A 21 13.33 -22.28 -3.71
N ILE A 22 12.88 -21.11 -3.27
CA ILE A 22 11.54 -20.57 -3.59
C ILE A 22 11.44 -20.32 -5.10
N ALA A 23 12.45 -19.66 -5.69
CA ALA A 23 12.49 -19.39 -7.13
C ALA A 23 12.45 -20.67 -7.97
N GLY A 24 13.13 -21.72 -7.52
CA GLY A 24 13.08 -23.05 -8.17
C GLY A 24 11.71 -23.71 -8.10
N ALA A 25 10.95 -23.49 -7.03
CA ALA A 25 9.64 -24.09 -6.83
C ALA A 25 8.49 -23.31 -7.51
N VAL A 26 8.57 -21.97 -7.55
CA VAL A 26 7.49 -21.09 -7.96
C VAL A 26 7.70 -20.51 -9.37
N GLY A 27 8.95 -20.45 -9.82
CA GLY A 27 9.36 -19.70 -11.01
C GLY A 27 9.38 -18.19 -10.77
N THR A 28 10.11 -17.47 -11.62
CA THR A 28 10.23 -16.01 -11.57
C THR A 28 9.36 -15.32 -12.63
N PRO A 29 9.08 -14.02 -12.50
CA PRO A 29 9.21 -13.22 -11.30
C PRO A 29 8.11 -13.54 -10.28
N PHE A 30 8.33 -13.19 -8.99
CA PHE A 30 7.35 -13.33 -7.92
C PHE A 30 7.58 -12.34 -6.79
N TYR A 31 6.52 -11.98 -6.06
CA TYR A 31 6.64 -11.27 -4.78
C TYR A 31 6.90 -12.24 -3.63
N LEU A 32 7.82 -11.85 -2.76
CA LEU A 32 8.22 -12.64 -1.59
C LEU A 32 8.04 -11.80 -0.32
N TYR A 33 7.31 -12.32 0.64
CA TYR A 33 7.05 -11.64 1.91
C TYR A 33 7.53 -12.45 3.10
N SER A 34 8.01 -11.75 4.14
CA SER A 34 8.35 -12.30 5.45
C SER A 34 7.25 -12.02 6.46
N ALA A 35 6.69 -13.06 7.06
CA ALA A 35 5.72 -12.95 8.13
C ALA A 35 6.35 -12.36 9.41
N ALA A 36 7.59 -12.75 9.71
CA ALA A 36 8.34 -12.23 10.86
C ALA A 36 8.55 -10.71 10.75
N GLU A 37 8.88 -10.20 9.55
CA GLU A 37 9.09 -8.77 9.34
C GLU A 37 7.77 -7.99 9.45
N PHE A 38 6.66 -8.47 8.88
CA PHE A 38 5.35 -7.88 9.10
C PHE A 38 5.04 -7.75 10.59
N ALA A 39 5.26 -8.84 11.34
CA ALA A 39 5.01 -8.87 12.78
C ALA A 39 5.94 -7.91 13.55
N ALA A 40 7.23 -7.84 13.17
CA ALA A 40 8.21 -6.96 13.81
C ALA A 40 7.84 -5.49 13.61
N GLN A 41 7.49 -5.08 12.38
CA GLN A 41 7.09 -3.70 12.09
C GLN A 41 5.77 -3.33 12.80
N PHE A 42 4.79 -4.23 12.84
CA PHE A 42 3.54 -4.01 13.57
C PHE A 42 3.78 -3.85 15.07
N ARG A 43 4.56 -4.74 15.68
CA ARG A 43 4.89 -4.64 17.12
C ARG A 43 5.66 -3.36 17.42
N ARG A 44 6.67 -3.01 16.61
CA ARG A 44 7.41 -1.77 16.76
C ARG A 44 6.49 -0.53 16.73
N PHE A 45 5.46 -0.55 15.87
CA PHE A 45 4.47 0.52 15.82
C PHE A 45 3.61 0.53 17.09
N VAL A 46 3.09 -0.62 17.53
CA VAL A 46 2.28 -0.76 18.75
C VAL A 46 3.05 -0.29 19.98
N ASP A 47 4.30 -0.74 20.12
CA ASP A 47 5.15 -0.46 21.29
C ASP A 47 5.49 1.04 21.42
N ALA A 48 5.54 1.76 20.31
CA ALA A 48 5.79 3.20 20.31
C ALA A 48 4.65 4.01 20.98
N PHE A 49 3.43 3.45 21.01
CA PHE A 49 2.23 4.11 21.55
C PHE A 49 1.70 3.45 22.83
N LEU A 50 2.54 2.77 23.59
CA LEU A 50 2.21 2.39 24.96
C LEU A 50 2.38 3.59 25.89
N PRO A 51 1.43 3.88 26.80
CA PRO A 51 0.28 3.06 27.22
C PRO A 51 -1.07 3.35 26.52
N GLU A 52 -1.14 4.29 25.56
CA GLU A 52 -2.40 4.79 24.97
C GLU A 52 -3.21 3.68 24.27
N ARG A 53 -2.54 2.66 23.75
CA ARG A 53 -3.13 1.50 23.02
C ARG A 53 -4.14 1.92 21.95
N PRO A 54 -3.73 2.73 20.96
CA PRO A 54 -4.63 3.20 19.92
C PRO A 54 -5.15 2.05 19.05
N LEU A 55 -6.23 2.30 18.31
CA LEU A 55 -6.67 1.41 17.24
C LEU A 55 -5.70 1.56 16.06
N ILE A 56 -5.00 0.50 15.70
CA ILE A 56 -4.12 0.49 14.52
C ILE A 56 -4.84 -0.26 13.39
N CYS A 57 -5.23 0.49 12.36
CA CYS A 57 -5.88 0.00 11.17
C CYS A 57 -4.85 -0.13 10.05
N TYR A 58 -4.49 -1.35 9.68
CA TYR A 58 -3.60 -1.56 8.54
C TYR A 58 -4.24 -1.04 7.26
N ALA A 59 -3.57 -0.14 6.53
CA ALA A 59 -4.05 0.40 5.27
C ALA A 59 -4.01 -0.67 4.17
N VAL A 60 -5.17 -1.25 3.83
CA VAL A 60 -5.31 -2.38 2.90
C VAL A 60 -4.73 -2.07 1.52
N LYS A 61 -4.84 -0.83 1.08
CA LYS A 61 -4.25 -0.30 -0.17
C LYS A 61 -2.74 -0.51 -0.29
N ALA A 62 -2.02 -0.74 0.82
CA ALA A 62 -0.57 -1.01 0.77
C ALA A 62 -0.27 -2.43 0.30
N ASN A 63 -1.02 -3.43 0.79
CA ASN A 63 -0.98 -4.82 0.33
C ASN A 63 -2.29 -5.50 0.71
N SER A 64 -3.12 -5.83 -0.27
CA SER A 64 -4.47 -6.37 -0.07
C SER A 64 -4.56 -7.90 -0.13
N ASN A 65 -3.43 -8.61 -0.13
CA ASN A 65 -3.45 -10.07 -0.15
C ASN A 65 -4.12 -10.63 1.12
N LEU A 66 -5.03 -11.58 0.97
CA LEU A 66 -5.82 -12.14 2.08
C LEU A 66 -4.94 -12.74 3.19
N ALA A 67 -3.82 -13.39 2.82
CA ALA A 67 -2.91 -13.97 3.81
C ALA A 67 -2.16 -12.87 4.60
N VAL A 68 -1.78 -11.77 3.95
CA VAL A 68 -1.17 -10.61 4.61
C VAL A 68 -2.17 -9.95 5.56
N LEU A 69 -3.41 -9.73 5.11
CA LEU A 69 -4.48 -9.18 5.96
C LEU A 69 -4.79 -10.09 7.13
N ARG A 70 -4.86 -11.41 6.91
CA ARG A 70 -5.06 -12.42 7.96
C ARG A 70 -3.93 -12.39 8.98
N HIS A 71 -2.69 -12.22 8.52
CA HIS A 71 -1.53 -12.10 9.40
C HIS A 71 -1.65 -10.89 10.33
N PHE A 72 -1.94 -9.69 9.78
CA PHE A 72 -2.16 -8.49 10.58
C PHE A 72 -3.37 -8.60 11.51
N ALA A 73 -4.49 -9.18 11.04
CA ALA A 73 -5.66 -9.44 11.89
C ALA A 73 -5.30 -10.33 13.09
N GLY A 74 -4.48 -11.36 12.88
CA GLY A 74 -3.98 -12.23 13.94
C GLY A 74 -3.07 -11.52 14.95
N LEU A 75 -2.42 -10.43 14.57
CA LEU A 75 -1.65 -9.56 15.46
C LEU A 75 -2.52 -8.52 16.19
N GLY A 76 -3.82 -8.46 15.90
CA GLY A 76 -4.76 -7.53 16.51
C GLY A 76 -4.94 -6.22 15.74
N ALA A 77 -4.46 -6.11 14.50
CA ALA A 77 -4.74 -4.95 13.66
C ALA A 77 -6.22 -4.85 13.27
N GLY A 78 -6.73 -3.62 13.14
CA GLY A 78 -7.89 -3.26 12.33
C GLY A 78 -7.50 -3.13 10.84
N ALA A 79 -8.42 -2.56 10.06
CA ALA A 79 -8.17 -2.25 8.65
C ALA A 79 -8.68 -0.85 8.28
N ASP A 80 -7.87 -0.09 7.53
CA ASP A 80 -8.31 1.06 6.76
C ASP A 80 -8.59 0.61 5.33
N VAL A 81 -9.84 0.80 4.88
CA VAL A 81 -10.32 0.39 3.58
C VAL A 81 -10.81 1.60 2.77
N VAL A 82 -10.66 1.55 1.46
CA VAL A 82 -11.04 2.66 0.56
C VAL A 82 -11.97 2.22 -0.57
N SER A 83 -12.46 0.99 -0.53
CA SER A 83 -13.43 0.43 -1.49
C SER A 83 -14.21 -0.75 -0.89
N GLU A 84 -15.34 -1.12 -1.51
CA GLU A 84 -16.07 -2.36 -1.16
C GLU A 84 -15.18 -3.60 -1.29
N GLY A 85 -14.33 -3.63 -2.31
CA GLY A 85 -13.41 -4.75 -2.53
C GLY A 85 -12.43 -4.94 -1.36
N GLU A 86 -11.87 -3.85 -0.83
CA GLU A 86 -11.00 -3.89 0.34
C GLU A 86 -11.77 -4.24 1.62
N LEU A 87 -12.99 -3.70 1.81
CA LEU A 87 -13.86 -4.06 2.92
C LEU A 87 -14.14 -5.57 2.94
N ARG A 88 -14.54 -6.13 1.81
CA ARG A 88 -14.78 -7.58 1.67
C ARG A 88 -13.53 -8.41 1.96
N ARG A 89 -12.36 -7.96 1.49
CA ARG A 89 -11.08 -8.64 1.78
C ARG A 89 -10.74 -8.59 3.26
N ALA A 90 -10.89 -7.45 3.92
CA ALA A 90 -10.62 -7.30 5.35
C ALA A 90 -11.51 -8.24 6.18
N ILE A 91 -12.82 -8.29 5.89
CA ILE A 91 -13.77 -9.20 6.57
C ILE A 91 -13.41 -10.67 6.30
N ALA A 92 -13.15 -11.04 5.04
CA ALA A 92 -12.77 -12.41 4.67
C ALA A 92 -11.44 -12.85 5.31
N ALA A 93 -10.52 -11.92 5.55
CA ALA A 93 -9.29 -12.17 6.28
C ALA A 93 -9.50 -12.30 7.80
N GLY A 94 -10.68 -11.99 8.33
CA GLY A 94 -11.04 -12.12 9.73
C GLY A 94 -10.79 -10.85 10.56
N VAL A 95 -10.64 -9.69 9.92
CA VAL A 95 -10.64 -8.41 10.65
C VAL A 95 -12.04 -8.16 11.21
N PRO A 96 -12.20 -7.95 12.53
CA PRO A 96 -13.50 -7.67 13.10
C PRO A 96 -14.09 -6.35 12.56
N PRO A 97 -15.36 -6.30 12.11
CA PRO A 97 -15.94 -5.09 11.54
C PRO A 97 -15.79 -3.84 12.41
N HIS A 98 -15.96 -3.98 13.73
CA HIS A 98 -15.81 -2.87 14.70
C HIS A 98 -14.35 -2.36 14.83
N ARG A 99 -13.40 -2.88 14.03
CA ARG A 99 -12.02 -2.43 13.89
C ARG A 99 -11.70 -2.00 12.45
N ILE A 100 -12.72 -1.75 11.62
CA ILE A 100 -12.56 -1.29 10.24
C ILE A 100 -12.97 0.17 10.14
N ILE A 101 -12.10 0.99 9.53
CA ILE A 101 -12.36 2.37 9.14
C ILE A 101 -12.47 2.43 7.61
N PHE A 102 -13.45 3.17 7.10
CA PHE A 102 -13.62 3.36 5.66
C PHE A 102 -13.34 4.80 5.27
N SER A 103 -12.22 5.03 4.59
CA SER A 103 -11.75 6.32 4.10
C SER A 103 -11.94 6.46 2.57
N GLY A 104 -11.63 7.64 2.00
CA GLY A 104 -11.66 7.88 0.55
C GLY A 104 -12.77 8.81 0.08
N VAL A 105 -12.45 9.61 -0.94
CA VAL A 105 -13.26 10.76 -1.43
C VAL A 105 -14.41 10.37 -2.35
N GLY A 106 -14.51 9.14 -2.78
CA GLY A 106 -15.44 8.72 -3.84
C GLY A 106 -16.31 7.52 -3.46
N LYS A 107 -16.74 7.41 -2.20
CA LYS A 107 -17.61 6.31 -1.76
C LYS A 107 -18.95 6.36 -2.50
N THR A 108 -19.26 5.28 -3.19
CA THR A 108 -20.57 5.10 -3.86
C THR A 108 -21.64 4.75 -2.85
N ALA A 109 -22.92 4.91 -3.23
CA ALA A 109 -24.05 4.49 -2.39
C ALA A 109 -23.94 3.02 -1.98
N ARG A 110 -23.58 2.14 -2.91
CA ARG A 110 -23.37 0.71 -2.65
C ARG A 110 -22.27 0.44 -1.62
N GLU A 111 -21.18 1.17 -1.67
CA GLU A 111 -20.08 1.05 -0.70
C GLU A 111 -20.49 1.54 0.69
N MET A 112 -21.27 2.64 0.77
CA MET A 112 -21.87 3.11 2.02
C MET A 112 -22.82 2.08 2.61
N GLU A 113 -23.68 1.48 1.78
CA GLU A 113 -24.59 0.40 2.19
C GLU A 113 -23.83 -0.83 2.71
N ALA A 114 -22.75 -1.23 2.03
CA ALA A 114 -21.92 -2.35 2.45
C ALA A 114 -21.24 -2.08 3.80
N ALA A 115 -20.74 -0.87 4.00
CA ALA A 115 -20.12 -0.44 5.26
C ALA A 115 -21.13 -0.44 6.42
N LEU A 116 -22.33 0.10 6.18
CA LEU A 116 -23.43 0.09 7.16
C LEU A 116 -23.90 -1.33 7.50
N ALA A 117 -24.06 -2.18 6.48
CA ALA A 117 -24.47 -3.57 6.68
C ALA A 117 -23.42 -4.37 7.49
N ALA A 118 -22.16 -4.05 7.37
CA ALA A 118 -21.08 -4.66 8.13
C ALA A 118 -20.93 -4.09 9.56
N ASP A 119 -21.59 -2.99 9.90
CA ASP A 119 -21.48 -2.27 11.18
C ASP A 119 -20.01 -1.98 11.55
N ILE A 120 -19.29 -1.32 10.64
CA ILE A 120 -17.89 -1.02 10.83
C ILE A 120 -17.64 0.02 11.92
N HIS A 121 -16.38 0.18 12.33
CA HIS A 121 -15.98 1.09 13.40
C HIS A 121 -16.37 2.54 13.10
N GLN A 122 -16.07 3.02 11.88
CA GLN A 122 -16.23 4.42 11.49
C GLN A 122 -16.15 4.56 9.96
N ILE A 123 -16.91 5.52 9.42
CA ILE A 123 -16.78 5.99 8.03
C ILE A 123 -16.18 7.40 8.09
N ASN A 124 -15.03 7.63 7.46
CA ASN A 124 -14.42 8.93 7.33
C ASN A 124 -15.06 9.69 6.16
N VAL A 125 -15.85 10.72 6.47
CA VAL A 125 -16.55 11.57 5.49
C VAL A 125 -15.62 12.68 5.04
N GLU A 126 -15.55 12.90 3.72
CA GLU A 126 -14.60 13.81 3.09
C GLU A 126 -15.24 15.02 2.39
N SER A 127 -16.58 15.10 2.36
CA SER A 127 -17.31 16.24 1.78
C SER A 127 -18.74 16.36 2.29
N ILE A 128 -19.32 17.56 2.20
CA ILE A 128 -20.73 17.82 2.55
C ILE A 128 -21.73 17.01 1.70
N PRO A 129 -21.56 16.88 0.37
CA PRO A 129 -22.44 16.02 -0.43
C PRO A 129 -22.40 14.56 0.00
N GLU A 130 -21.21 14.05 0.35
CA GLU A 130 -21.05 12.68 0.87
C GLU A 130 -21.77 12.50 2.20
N LEU A 131 -21.60 13.46 3.13
CA LEU A 131 -22.28 13.47 4.44
C LEU A 131 -23.80 13.36 4.31
N ARG A 132 -24.40 14.19 3.46
CA ARG A 132 -25.84 14.18 3.22
C ARG A 132 -26.32 12.85 2.64
N ARG A 133 -25.59 12.32 1.65
CA ARG A 133 -25.91 11.03 1.02
C ARG A 133 -25.82 9.88 2.01
N LEU A 134 -24.76 9.82 2.81
CA LEU A 134 -24.59 8.78 3.82
C LEU A 134 -25.71 8.82 4.85
N SER A 135 -26.09 10.02 5.32
CA SER A 135 -27.21 10.19 6.25
C SER A 135 -28.53 9.69 5.66
N GLU A 136 -28.82 10.02 4.39
CA GLU A 136 -30.04 9.55 3.72
C GLU A 136 -30.08 8.02 3.61
N ILE A 137 -28.99 7.40 3.19
CA ILE A 137 -28.87 5.95 3.07
C ILE A 137 -29.06 5.28 4.43
N ALA A 138 -28.36 5.75 5.46
CA ALA A 138 -28.46 5.19 6.80
C ALA A 138 -29.87 5.33 7.37
N ARG A 139 -30.51 6.49 7.23
CA ARG A 139 -31.88 6.75 7.66
C ARG A 139 -32.86 5.81 6.95
N THR A 140 -32.75 5.64 5.63
CA THR A 140 -33.64 4.76 4.86
C THR A 140 -33.50 3.30 5.30
N ARG A 141 -32.35 2.89 5.79
CA ARG A 141 -32.08 1.55 6.32
C ARG A 141 -32.41 1.40 7.81
N GLY A 142 -32.84 2.47 8.49
CA GLY A 142 -33.04 2.47 9.93
C GLY A 142 -31.77 2.26 10.74
N GLN A 143 -30.63 2.66 10.18
CA GLN A 143 -29.29 2.53 10.78
C GLN A 143 -28.74 3.91 11.12
N LEU A 144 -27.71 3.94 11.97
CA LEU A 144 -26.96 5.14 12.32
C LEU A 144 -25.48 4.94 11.95
N ALA A 145 -24.96 5.75 11.05
CA ALA A 145 -23.56 5.69 10.64
C ALA A 145 -22.68 6.46 11.63
N ARG A 146 -21.74 5.78 12.28
CA ARG A 146 -20.69 6.45 13.06
C ARG A 146 -19.69 7.06 12.09
N ILE A 147 -19.50 8.38 12.15
CA ILE A 147 -18.64 9.09 11.21
C ILE A 147 -17.51 9.85 11.90
N GLY A 148 -16.33 9.83 11.26
CA GLY A 148 -15.29 10.83 11.46
C GLY A 148 -15.34 11.85 10.33
N ILE A 149 -15.23 13.14 10.64
CA ILE A 149 -15.08 14.16 9.60
C ILE A 149 -13.60 14.31 9.30
N ARG A 150 -13.21 13.99 8.06
CA ARG A 150 -11.81 14.17 7.64
C ARG A 150 -11.55 15.61 7.31
N ILE A 151 -10.55 16.17 7.99
CA ILE A 151 -10.14 17.55 7.87
C ILE A 151 -8.91 17.66 6.98
N ASN A 152 -8.94 18.62 6.06
CA ASN A 152 -7.76 19.08 5.35
C ASN A 152 -7.13 20.23 6.17
N PRO A 153 -5.98 20.00 6.81
CA PRO A 153 -5.39 21.01 7.69
C PRO A 153 -4.60 22.09 6.93
N ASP A 154 -4.57 22.07 5.60
CA ASP A 154 -3.78 22.96 4.74
C ASP A 154 -2.29 22.98 5.12
N VAL A 155 -1.70 21.80 5.26
CA VAL A 155 -0.28 21.60 5.55
C VAL A 155 0.41 20.91 4.40
N GLY A 156 1.45 21.53 3.84
CA GLY A 156 2.30 20.92 2.83
C GLY A 156 3.28 19.93 3.45
N ALA A 157 3.26 18.66 3.01
CA ALA A 157 4.32 17.71 3.29
C ALA A 157 5.35 17.74 2.13
N ASN A 158 6.64 17.71 2.44
CA ASN A 158 7.70 17.62 1.43
C ASN A 158 7.78 16.20 0.88
N THR A 159 6.78 15.82 0.07
CA THR A 159 6.68 14.52 -0.57
C THR A 159 6.45 14.70 -2.07
N HIS A 160 6.55 13.61 -2.84
CA HIS A 160 6.22 13.63 -4.26
C HIS A 160 4.80 14.18 -4.48
N SER A 161 4.62 15.10 -5.43
CA SER A 161 3.34 15.84 -5.64
C SER A 161 2.11 14.93 -5.81
N LYS A 162 2.29 13.76 -6.43
CA LYS A 162 1.20 12.77 -6.64
C LYS A 162 0.73 12.06 -5.35
N ILE A 163 1.45 12.18 -4.23
CA ILE A 163 1.12 11.52 -2.95
C ILE A 163 0.96 12.50 -1.77
N ALA A 164 0.97 13.79 -2.02
CA ALA A 164 0.59 14.84 -1.07
C ALA A 164 -0.93 14.96 -0.97
N THR A 165 -1.49 15.07 0.24
CA THR A 165 -2.97 15.09 0.46
C THR A 165 -3.44 16.18 1.43
N GLY A 166 -2.54 16.99 1.98
CA GLY A 166 -2.84 17.95 3.06
C GLY A 166 -2.95 19.42 2.65
N ARG A 167 -2.86 19.77 1.36
CA ARG A 167 -2.99 21.14 0.87
C ARG A 167 -4.40 21.43 0.37
N LYS A 168 -4.81 22.71 0.35
CA LYS A 168 -6.14 23.15 -0.15
C LYS A 168 -6.45 22.68 -1.57
N GLU A 169 -5.44 22.58 -2.46
CA GLU A 169 -5.64 22.11 -3.82
C GLU A 169 -5.87 20.60 -3.94
N ASN A 170 -5.70 19.85 -2.86
CA ASN A 170 -5.92 18.43 -2.88
C ASN A 170 -7.40 18.10 -2.70
N LYS A 171 -7.85 17.04 -3.35
CA LYS A 171 -9.26 16.60 -3.35
C LYS A 171 -9.74 16.00 -2.02
N PHE A 172 -8.91 15.94 -1.00
CA PHE A 172 -9.15 15.19 0.23
C PHE A 172 -9.58 16.07 1.39
N GLY A 173 -10.62 15.60 2.10
CA GLY A 173 -11.10 16.18 3.35
C GLY A 173 -11.87 17.50 3.18
N ILE A 174 -12.55 17.90 4.24
CA ILE A 174 -13.24 19.20 4.38
C ILE A 174 -12.22 20.22 4.85
N GLU A 175 -12.27 21.43 4.30
CA GLU A 175 -11.38 22.52 4.72
C GLU A 175 -11.55 22.85 6.20
N LEU A 176 -10.45 23.24 6.84
CA LEU A 176 -10.45 23.54 8.28
C LEU A 176 -11.47 24.61 8.66
N ASP A 177 -11.63 25.62 7.79
CA ASP A 177 -12.54 26.74 8.00
C ASP A 177 -14.02 26.32 7.94
N GLU A 178 -14.34 25.25 7.20
CA GLU A 178 -15.69 24.68 7.07
C GLU A 178 -16.00 23.59 8.10
N ALA A 179 -15.00 23.17 8.89
CA ALA A 179 -15.11 22.00 9.75
C ALA A 179 -16.20 22.14 10.83
N VAL A 180 -16.36 23.33 11.42
CA VAL A 180 -17.37 23.58 12.46
C VAL A 180 -18.78 23.46 11.87
N ASP A 181 -19.01 24.08 10.72
CA ASP A 181 -20.31 24.04 10.04
C ASP A 181 -20.64 22.61 9.55
N ALA A 182 -19.62 21.89 9.07
CA ALA A 182 -19.76 20.48 8.69
C ALA A 182 -20.15 19.60 9.90
N TYR A 183 -19.53 19.85 11.05
CA TYR A 183 -19.81 19.12 12.27
C TYR A 183 -21.22 19.45 12.81
N GLN A 184 -21.61 20.71 12.77
CA GLN A 184 -22.97 21.14 13.13
C GLN A 184 -24.00 20.47 12.22
N LEU A 185 -23.82 20.55 10.89
CA LEU A 185 -24.69 19.86 9.95
C LEU A 185 -24.79 18.37 10.25
N ALA A 186 -23.66 17.69 10.52
CA ALA A 186 -23.65 16.27 10.84
C ALA A 186 -24.50 15.97 12.10
N SER A 187 -24.47 16.84 13.10
CA SER A 187 -25.26 16.68 14.33
C SER A 187 -26.77 16.84 14.14
N GLU A 188 -27.18 17.58 13.10
CA GLU A 188 -28.59 17.81 12.73
C GLU A 188 -29.15 16.66 11.87
N LEU A 189 -28.30 15.88 11.23
CA LEU A 189 -28.69 14.79 10.33
C LEU A 189 -28.96 13.49 11.08
N SER A 190 -30.21 12.97 10.97
CA SER A 190 -30.69 11.83 11.75
C SER A 190 -30.09 10.46 11.37
N GLY A 191 -29.36 10.37 10.25
CA GLY A 191 -28.76 9.11 9.78
C GLY A 191 -27.29 8.93 10.16
N VAL A 192 -26.66 9.92 10.77
CA VAL A 192 -25.24 9.89 11.12
C VAL A 192 -25.01 10.29 12.57
N GLU A 193 -23.95 9.76 13.15
CA GLU A 193 -23.43 10.09 14.48
C GLU A 193 -21.99 10.58 14.32
N PRO A 194 -21.72 11.90 14.43
CA PRO A 194 -20.38 12.41 14.38
C PRO A 194 -19.61 12.06 15.67
N VAL A 195 -18.69 11.09 15.59
CA VAL A 195 -17.95 10.60 16.76
C VAL A 195 -16.55 11.19 16.88
N GLY A 196 -16.01 11.80 15.82
CA GLY A 196 -14.65 12.32 15.85
C GLY A 196 -14.20 13.00 14.57
N LEU A 197 -12.92 13.24 14.51
CA LEU A 197 -12.22 13.81 13.35
C LEU A 197 -11.21 12.81 12.79
N ALA A 198 -10.83 13.01 11.53
CA ALA A 198 -9.75 12.29 10.88
C ALA A 198 -8.82 13.27 10.16
N VAL A 199 -7.53 12.93 10.06
CA VAL A 199 -6.54 13.71 9.32
C VAL A 199 -5.54 12.79 8.63
N HIS A 200 -5.20 13.10 7.38
CA HIS A 200 -4.13 12.41 6.65
C HIS A 200 -3.50 13.38 5.65
N ILE A 201 -2.23 13.72 5.85
CA ILE A 201 -1.56 14.83 5.15
C ILE A 201 -0.65 14.38 3.99
N GLY A 202 -0.47 13.08 3.80
CA GLY A 202 0.37 12.59 2.69
C GLY A 202 0.96 11.22 2.95
N SER A 203 1.85 10.81 2.06
CA SER A 203 2.56 9.53 2.14
C SER A 203 4.06 9.75 1.97
N GLN A 204 4.88 8.89 2.58
CA GLN A 204 6.35 8.99 2.59
C GLN A 204 6.83 10.32 3.18
N ILE A 205 6.27 10.72 4.31
CA ILE A 205 6.64 11.95 5.01
C ILE A 205 7.82 11.63 5.93
N THR A 206 8.97 12.24 5.65
CA THR A 206 10.23 12.02 6.37
C THR A 206 10.41 12.92 7.58
N ASP A 207 9.80 14.10 7.55
CA ASP A 207 9.93 15.13 8.58
C ASP A 207 8.74 15.16 9.54
N LEU A 208 8.99 15.48 10.82
CA LEU A 208 7.94 15.59 11.82
C LEU A 208 7.19 16.93 11.78
N GLU A 209 7.80 17.96 11.21
CA GLU A 209 7.22 19.30 11.19
C GLU A 209 5.83 19.40 10.52
N PRO A 210 5.59 18.75 9.35
CA PRO A 210 4.24 18.71 8.79
C PRO A 210 3.21 18.05 9.70
N TYR A 211 3.60 17.00 10.43
CA TYR A 211 2.72 16.36 11.40
C TYR A 211 2.42 17.29 12.59
N ARG A 212 3.45 17.97 13.13
CA ARG A 212 3.29 18.91 14.23
C ARG A 212 2.28 20.00 13.88
N LEU A 213 2.46 20.66 12.73
CA LEU A 213 1.56 21.72 12.27
C LEU A 213 0.12 21.22 12.06
N ALA A 214 -0.05 20.05 11.44
CA ALA A 214 -1.36 19.47 11.21
C ALA A 214 -2.06 19.08 12.52
N PHE A 215 -1.33 18.46 13.44
CA PHE A 215 -1.87 17.99 14.71
C PHE A 215 -2.23 19.13 15.64
N GLU A 216 -1.43 20.20 15.70
CA GLU A 216 -1.76 21.42 16.46
C GLU A 216 -3.08 22.04 15.96
N ARG A 217 -3.23 22.22 14.64
CA ARG A 217 -4.46 22.77 14.05
C ARG A 217 -5.69 21.91 14.35
N VAL A 218 -5.55 20.59 14.25
CA VAL A 218 -6.67 19.67 14.51
C VAL A 218 -6.98 19.57 16.01
N ALA A 219 -5.98 19.63 16.89
CA ALA A 219 -6.20 19.69 18.33
C ALA A 219 -6.93 20.98 18.77
N GLU A 220 -6.58 22.13 18.17
CA GLU A 220 -7.32 23.38 18.37
C GLU A 220 -8.77 23.26 17.92
N LEU A 221 -9.02 22.62 16.76
CA LEU A 221 -10.39 22.36 16.27
C LEU A 221 -11.17 21.44 17.22
N VAL A 222 -10.55 20.39 17.76
CA VAL A 222 -11.19 19.53 18.78
C VAL A 222 -11.63 20.36 19.99
N LEU A 223 -10.77 21.23 20.50
CA LEU A 223 -11.11 22.11 21.63
C LEU A 223 -12.21 23.11 21.28
N GLN A 224 -12.21 23.64 20.07
CA GLN A 224 -13.26 24.55 19.58
C GLN A 224 -14.62 23.84 19.51
N LEU A 225 -14.67 22.66 18.89
CA LEU A 225 -15.90 21.84 18.76
C LEU A 225 -16.44 21.45 20.15
N ARG A 226 -15.58 21.05 21.09
CA ARG A 226 -16.02 20.75 22.47
C ARG A 226 -16.58 21.96 23.20
N ARG A 227 -16.03 23.16 22.98
CA ARG A 227 -16.58 24.43 23.57
C ARG A 227 -17.96 24.77 23.00
N THR A 228 -18.27 24.35 21.78
CA THR A 228 -19.60 24.51 21.18
C THR A 228 -20.58 23.37 21.52
N GLY A 229 -20.15 22.41 22.36
CA GLY A 229 -20.98 21.37 22.92
C GLY A 229 -20.96 20.04 22.16
N PHE A 230 -20.09 19.87 21.16
CA PHE A 230 -19.98 18.62 20.42
C PHE A 230 -19.10 17.58 21.15
N PRO A 231 -19.59 16.34 21.36
CA PRO A 231 -18.83 15.30 22.04
C PRO A 231 -17.83 14.64 21.08
N ILE A 232 -16.63 15.23 20.96
CA ILE A 232 -15.54 14.60 20.22
C ILE A 232 -14.82 13.61 21.13
N ASP A 233 -14.89 12.32 20.83
CA ASP A 233 -14.21 11.25 21.60
C ASP A 233 -13.18 10.46 20.81
N ARG A 234 -13.09 10.64 19.47
CA ARG A 234 -12.17 9.92 18.59
C ARG A 234 -11.34 10.87 17.75
N MET A 235 -10.11 10.45 17.49
CA MET A 235 -9.21 11.11 16.56
C MET A 235 -8.46 10.07 15.73
N ASP A 236 -8.70 10.08 14.43
CA ASP A 236 -7.94 9.29 13.46
C ASP A 236 -6.80 10.14 12.90
N LEU A 237 -5.58 9.73 13.19
CA LEU A 237 -4.36 10.45 12.82
C LEU A 237 -3.80 10.00 11.46
N GLY A 238 -4.50 9.08 10.78
CA GLY A 238 -4.11 8.59 9.47
C GLY A 238 -2.79 7.79 9.49
N GLY A 239 -2.06 7.91 8.41
CA GLY A 239 -0.77 7.26 8.25
C GLY A 239 0.27 8.22 7.65
N GLY A 240 0.96 7.76 6.60
CA GLY A 240 1.88 8.60 5.85
C GLY A 240 3.34 8.47 6.23
N LEU A 241 3.67 7.76 7.32
CA LEU A 241 5.03 7.61 7.83
C LEU A 241 5.95 7.00 6.78
N ALA A 242 7.12 7.64 6.62
CA ALA A 242 8.13 7.24 5.67
C ALA A 242 8.85 5.95 6.08
N ILE A 243 9.36 5.25 5.08
CA ILE A 243 10.44 4.27 5.23
C ILE A 243 11.69 4.76 4.50
N ARG A 244 12.81 4.16 4.80
CA ARG A 244 14.04 4.37 4.06
C ARG A 244 14.03 3.51 2.80
N TYR A 245 14.09 4.15 1.63
CA TYR A 245 14.30 3.46 0.35
C TYR A 245 15.75 3.53 -0.11
N HIS A 246 16.43 4.62 0.12
CA HIS A 246 17.80 4.85 -0.32
C HIS A 246 18.64 5.54 0.77
N ALA A 247 18.80 6.84 0.67
CA ALA A 247 19.67 7.65 1.54
C ALA A 247 18.91 8.44 2.62
N GLU A 248 17.59 8.30 2.65
CA GLU A 248 16.77 8.99 3.63
C GLU A 248 17.14 8.56 5.05
N ARG A 249 17.02 9.49 5.99
CA ARG A 249 17.14 9.13 7.41
C ARG A 249 15.98 8.22 7.80
N PRO A 250 16.20 7.20 8.63
CA PRO A 250 15.11 6.43 9.19
C PRO A 250 14.10 7.34 9.88
N PHE A 251 12.81 7.06 9.68
CA PHE A 251 11.75 7.81 10.37
C PHE A 251 11.85 7.60 11.89
N ASP A 252 11.85 8.70 12.62
CA ASP A 252 11.95 8.67 14.08
C ASP A 252 10.56 8.44 14.72
N MET A 253 10.25 7.15 14.90
CA MET A 253 8.98 6.72 15.50
C MET A 253 8.82 7.18 16.94
N ALA A 254 9.91 7.27 17.70
CA ALA A 254 9.84 7.70 19.10
C ALA A 254 9.48 9.19 19.20
N SER A 255 10.11 10.03 18.38
CA SER A 255 9.77 11.46 18.33
C SER A 255 8.35 11.69 17.78
N TYR A 256 7.87 10.87 16.84
CA TYR A 256 6.49 10.92 16.37
C TYR A 256 5.49 10.56 17.48
N ALA A 257 5.72 9.47 18.21
CA ALA A 257 4.88 9.06 19.32
C ALA A 257 4.86 10.13 20.43
N LYS A 258 6.02 10.73 20.73
CA LYS A 258 6.12 11.85 21.68
C LYS A 258 5.27 13.03 21.22
N LEU A 259 5.36 13.43 19.95
CA LEU A 259 4.54 14.51 19.38
C LEU A 259 3.04 14.23 19.55
N VAL A 260 2.60 13.01 19.23
CA VAL A 260 1.20 12.60 19.39
C VAL A 260 0.78 12.69 20.87
N HIS A 261 1.60 12.20 21.78
CA HIS A 261 1.33 12.25 23.21
C HIS A 261 1.23 13.70 23.73
N GLU A 262 2.18 14.56 23.36
CA GLU A 262 2.20 15.96 23.76
C GLU A 262 1.00 16.75 23.25
N THR A 263 0.52 16.41 22.01
CA THR A 263 -0.59 17.13 21.39
C THR A 263 -1.96 16.61 21.86
N PHE A 264 -2.15 15.31 21.97
CA PHE A 264 -3.47 14.70 22.18
C PHE A 264 -3.63 14.03 23.55
N GLY A 265 -2.56 13.75 24.29
CA GLY A 265 -2.60 12.97 25.52
C GLY A 265 -3.50 13.55 26.60
N SER A 266 -3.57 14.89 26.73
CA SER A 266 -4.45 15.57 27.69
C SER A 266 -5.91 15.68 27.24
N LEU A 267 -6.20 15.37 25.97
CA LEU A 267 -7.54 15.55 25.41
C LEU A 267 -8.47 14.34 25.68
N GLY A 268 -7.96 13.22 26.16
CA GLY A 268 -8.76 12.03 26.48
C GLY A 268 -9.47 11.43 25.27
N LEU A 269 -8.83 11.50 24.08
CA LEU A 269 -9.35 10.98 22.82
C LEU A 269 -8.96 9.52 22.64
N LYS A 270 -9.86 8.74 22.03
CA LYS A 270 -9.54 7.41 21.50
C LYS A 270 -8.84 7.59 20.15
N LEU A 271 -7.54 7.29 20.11
CA LEU A 271 -6.75 7.48 18.91
C LEU A 271 -6.86 6.28 17.96
N ALA A 272 -6.86 6.56 16.66
CA ALA A 272 -6.69 5.59 15.60
C ALA A 272 -5.55 6.01 14.67
N PHE A 273 -4.91 5.03 14.01
CA PHE A 273 -3.88 5.22 12.98
C PHE A 273 -4.13 4.31 11.81
N GLU A 274 -3.74 4.76 10.62
CA GLU A 274 -3.87 4.04 9.34
C GLU A 274 -2.51 3.76 8.67
N PRO A 275 -1.54 3.12 9.36
CA PRO A 275 -0.24 2.84 8.77
C PRO A 275 -0.34 1.75 7.70
N GLY A 276 0.27 1.98 6.54
CA GLY A 276 0.40 0.98 5.48
C GLY A 276 1.86 0.71 5.16
N ARG A 277 2.52 1.65 4.50
CA ARG A 277 3.91 1.55 4.03
C ARG A 277 4.88 1.13 5.13
N VAL A 278 4.84 1.78 6.27
CA VAL A 278 5.77 1.54 7.38
C VAL A 278 5.65 0.12 7.95
N LEU A 279 4.48 -0.52 7.81
CA LEU A 279 4.24 -1.87 8.29
C LEU A 279 4.61 -2.96 7.26
N SER A 280 4.57 -2.64 5.97
CA SER A 280 4.62 -3.70 4.95
C SER A 280 5.75 -3.57 3.93
N ALA A 281 6.28 -2.39 3.67
CA ALA A 281 7.22 -2.22 2.57
C ALA A 281 8.51 -3.03 2.76
N SER A 282 9.16 -2.94 3.94
CA SER A 282 10.39 -3.67 4.25
C SER A 282 10.21 -5.19 4.30
N ALA A 283 8.97 -5.66 4.48
CA ALA A 283 8.65 -7.07 4.57
C ALA A 283 8.57 -7.78 3.21
N GLY A 284 8.77 -7.07 2.10
CA GLY A 284 8.63 -7.67 0.78
C GLY A 284 9.76 -7.37 -0.19
N LEU A 285 10.04 -8.37 -1.02
CA LEU A 285 10.95 -8.34 -2.17
C LEU A 285 10.16 -8.65 -3.45
N LEU A 286 10.59 -8.07 -4.58
CA LEU A 286 10.25 -8.60 -5.91
C LEU A 286 11.48 -9.36 -6.41
N VAL A 287 11.35 -10.68 -6.56
CA VAL A 287 12.42 -11.56 -7.06
C VAL A 287 12.27 -11.74 -8.56
N SER A 288 13.38 -11.57 -9.28
CA SER A 288 13.42 -11.60 -10.74
C SER A 288 14.65 -12.34 -11.24
N ARG A 289 14.59 -12.80 -12.47
CA ARG A 289 15.70 -13.46 -13.17
C ARG A 289 16.25 -12.55 -14.26
N VAL A 290 17.55 -12.50 -14.39
CA VAL A 290 18.23 -11.89 -15.53
C VAL A 290 18.00 -12.74 -16.77
N LEU A 291 17.37 -12.14 -17.77
CA LEU A 291 17.12 -12.78 -19.07
C LEU A 291 18.34 -12.59 -19.99
N PHE A 292 18.78 -11.34 -20.11
CA PHE A 292 19.89 -10.99 -21.01
C PHE A 292 20.74 -9.88 -20.42
N ILE A 293 22.03 -9.89 -20.76
CA ILE A 293 22.94 -8.76 -20.59
C ILE A 293 23.20 -8.17 -21.97
N LYS A 294 22.84 -6.90 -22.16
CA LYS A 294 23.09 -6.21 -23.43
C LYS A 294 24.14 -5.13 -23.23
N GLU A 295 25.31 -5.33 -23.85
CA GLU A 295 26.39 -4.34 -23.90
C GLU A 295 26.14 -3.41 -25.08
N GLY A 296 25.82 -2.17 -24.81
CA GLY A 296 25.72 -1.11 -25.80
C GLY A 296 26.97 -0.25 -25.83
N SER A 297 27.14 0.58 -26.86
CA SER A 297 28.27 1.51 -26.96
C SER A 297 28.25 2.60 -25.87
N ALA A 298 27.07 2.93 -25.33
CA ALA A 298 26.91 3.98 -24.34
C ALA A 298 26.53 3.45 -22.95
N LYS A 299 25.82 2.32 -22.89
CA LYS A 299 25.23 1.79 -21.65
C LYS A 299 25.21 0.27 -21.64
N ARG A 300 25.28 -0.27 -20.44
CA ARG A 300 25.02 -1.69 -20.15
C ARG A 300 23.60 -1.85 -19.64
N PHE A 301 22.86 -2.82 -20.18
CA PHE A 301 21.53 -3.15 -19.75
C PHE A 301 21.49 -4.55 -19.11
N VAL A 302 20.89 -4.63 -17.93
CA VAL A 302 20.48 -5.88 -17.27
C VAL A 302 18.98 -6.04 -17.51
N ILE A 303 18.60 -6.92 -18.43
CA ILE A 303 17.21 -7.16 -18.81
C ILE A 303 16.66 -8.29 -17.95
N VAL A 304 15.57 -8.02 -17.23
CA VAL A 304 14.97 -8.97 -16.27
C VAL A 304 13.58 -9.42 -16.70
N ASP A 305 13.11 -10.54 -16.13
CA ASP A 305 11.76 -11.10 -16.41
C ASP A 305 10.62 -10.38 -15.65
N ALA A 306 10.91 -9.62 -14.58
CA ALA A 306 9.97 -8.64 -14.04
C ALA A 306 9.88 -7.42 -14.96
N ALA A 307 8.78 -6.67 -14.88
CA ALA A 307 8.60 -5.46 -15.66
C ALA A 307 7.78 -4.40 -14.90
N MET A 308 7.61 -3.21 -15.49
CA MET A 308 6.85 -2.12 -14.87
C MET A 308 5.40 -2.52 -14.54
N ASN A 309 4.83 -3.47 -15.25
CA ASN A 309 3.50 -4.02 -14.94
C ASN A 309 3.48 -4.80 -13.63
N ASP A 310 4.62 -5.29 -13.15
CA ASP A 310 4.75 -5.97 -11.86
C ASP A 310 5.07 -4.99 -10.74
N LEU A 311 5.97 -4.02 -10.98
CA LEU A 311 6.37 -2.97 -10.02
C LEU A 311 6.43 -1.61 -10.72
N ILE A 312 5.29 -0.93 -10.78
CA ILE A 312 5.12 0.35 -11.50
C ILE A 312 5.85 1.53 -10.83
N ARG A 313 6.20 1.42 -9.55
CA ARG A 313 6.66 2.56 -8.74
C ARG A 313 7.88 3.30 -9.27
N PRO A 314 8.92 2.66 -9.82
CA PRO A 314 10.01 3.39 -10.48
C PRO A 314 9.53 4.26 -11.64
N ALA A 315 8.71 3.71 -12.53
CA ALA A 315 8.18 4.45 -13.68
C ALA A 315 7.15 5.54 -13.31
N LEU A 316 6.35 5.35 -12.25
CA LEU A 316 5.26 6.25 -11.89
C LEU A 316 5.69 7.39 -10.95
N TYR A 317 6.64 7.12 -10.05
CA TYR A 317 7.03 7.99 -8.94
C TYR A 317 8.53 8.24 -8.86
N ASP A 318 9.33 7.80 -9.84
CA ASP A 318 10.80 7.80 -9.77
C ASP A 318 11.31 7.11 -8.49
N ALA A 319 10.56 6.11 -8.02
CA ALA A 319 10.80 5.49 -6.74
C ALA A 319 12.05 4.60 -6.79
N TRP A 320 12.93 4.82 -5.80
CA TRP A 320 14.08 3.97 -5.62
C TRP A 320 13.69 2.63 -4.99
N HIS A 321 14.26 1.56 -5.50
CA HIS A 321 14.34 0.25 -4.87
C HIS A 321 15.79 -0.23 -4.96
N ASP A 322 16.35 -0.71 -3.84
CA ASP A 322 17.66 -1.34 -3.91
C ASP A 322 17.58 -2.67 -4.63
N ILE A 323 18.65 -3.02 -5.33
CA ILE A 323 18.77 -4.25 -6.12
C ILE A 323 19.83 -5.12 -5.47
N MET A 324 19.43 -6.31 -5.05
CA MET A 324 20.28 -7.27 -4.35
C MET A 324 20.46 -8.52 -5.19
N PRO A 325 21.68 -9.03 -5.38
CA PRO A 325 21.88 -10.36 -5.96
C PRO A 325 21.36 -11.43 -4.99
N ILE A 326 20.70 -12.48 -5.47
CA ILE A 326 20.30 -13.60 -4.59
C ILE A 326 21.54 -14.39 -4.12
N ARG A 327 22.59 -14.46 -4.95
CA ARG A 327 23.89 -14.97 -4.55
C ARG A 327 24.90 -13.84 -4.61
N LEU A 328 25.61 -13.64 -3.50
CA LEU A 328 26.69 -12.65 -3.46
C LEU A 328 27.78 -13.01 -4.48
N PRO A 329 28.23 -12.06 -5.27
CA PRO A 329 29.39 -12.24 -6.11
C PRO A 329 30.66 -12.49 -5.24
N GLY A 330 31.73 -12.94 -5.85
CA GLY A 330 33.02 -13.08 -5.16
C GLY A 330 33.43 -11.76 -4.50
N ARG A 331 34.25 -11.86 -3.44
CA ARG A 331 34.66 -10.68 -2.64
C ARG A 331 35.31 -9.56 -3.46
N ASP A 332 35.95 -9.92 -4.57
CA ASP A 332 36.69 -8.98 -5.45
C ASP A 332 35.88 -8.58 -6.69
N ALA A 333 34.57 -8.89 -6.73
CA ALA A 333 33.73 -8.51 -7.86
C ALA A 333 33.57 -6.98 -7.94
N ALA A 334 34.03 -6.42 -9.04
CA ALA A 334 33.88 -4.99 -9.30
C ALA A 334 32.38 -4.64 -9.51
N LEU A 335 31.99 -3.49 -9.00
CA LEU A 335 30.72 -2.87 -9.36
C LEU A 335 30.90 -2.12 -10.69
N ALA A 336 29.89 -2.16 -11.52
CA ALA A 336 29.87 -1.41 -12.77
C ALA A 336 28.46 -0.79 -12.98
N PRO A 337 28.39 0.40 -13.58
CA PRO A 337 27.11 1.04 -13.86
C PRO A 337 26.31 0.23 -14.87
N ALA A 338 25.01 0.07 -14.60
CA ALA A 338 24.07 -0.58 -15.50
C ALA A 338 22.67 -0.01 -15.32
N ASP A 339 21.91 0.01 -16.41
CA ASP A 339 20.46 0.21 -16.35
C ASP A 339 19.79 -1.15 -16.17
N VAL A 340 18.86 -1.27 -15.20
CA VAL A 340 18.05 -2.47 -15.01
C VAL A 340 16.67 -2.21 -15.58
N VAL A 341 16.28 -3.01 -16.57
CA VAL A 341 15.10 -2.81 -17.37
C VAL A 341 14.23 -4.06 -17.44
N GLY A 342 12.93 -3.88 -17.55
CA GLY A 342 12.00 -4.97 -17.76
C GLY A 342 11.82 -5.35 -19.24
N SER A 343 10.81 -6.17 -19.51
CA SER A 343 10.51 -6.74 -20.83
C SER A 343 9.23 -6.20 -21.47
N VAL A 344 8.64 -5.14 -20.89
CA VAL A 344 7.51 -4.41 -21.50
C VAL A 344 8.02 -3.53 -22.64
N CYS A 345 7.25 -3.48 -23.75
CA CYS A 345 7.61 -2.72 -24.94
C CYS A 345 7.40 -1.22 -24.76
N GLU A 346 8.08 -0.64 -23.78
CA GLU A 346 8.01 0.79 -23.44
C GLU A 346 9.33 1.26 -22.80
N THR A 347 9.83 2.42 -23.18
CA THR A 347 11.08 3.00 -22.63
C THR A 347 10.97 3.26 -21.11
N GLY A 348 9.75 3.50 -20.62
CA GLY A 348 9.47 3.69 -19.19
C GLY A 348 9.64 2.42 -18.34
N ASP A 349 9.82 1.23 -18.95
CA ASP A 349 10.04 -0.02 -18.23
C ASP A 349 11.48 -0.13 -17.71
N THR A 350 11.78 0.76 -16.77
CA THR A 350 13.11 0.93 -16.19
C THR A 350 13.00 0.92 -14.67
N PHE A 351 13.72 0.00 -14.03
CA PHE A 351 13.80 -0.11 -12.57
C PHE A 351 14.91 0.74 -11.96
N ALA A 352 16.00 0.88 -12.69
CA ALA A 352 17.17 1.64 -12.25
C ALA A 352 17.97 2.13 -13.45
N VAL A 353 18.52 3.33 -13.32
CA VAL A 353 19.40 3.97 -14.31
C VAL A 353 20.75 4.20 -13.68
N ASP A 354 21.82 3.90 -14.43
CA ASP A 354 23.22 4.16 -14.05
C ASP A 354 23.56 3.64 -12.63
N ARG A 355 23.01 2.46 -12.29
CA ARG A 355 23.18 1.87 -10.97
C ARG A 355 24.48 1.07 -10.89
N ASP A 356 25.32 1.38 -9.92
CA ASP A 356 26.48 0.57 -9.59
C ASP A 356 26.04 -0.80 -9.04
N LEU A 357 26.20 -1.83 -9.84
CA LEU A 357 25.78 -3.19 -9.54
C LEU A 357 26.92 -4.18 -9.76
N PRO A 358 26.92 -5.32 -9.06
CA PRO A 358 27.82 -6.42 -9.39
C PRO A 358 27.54 -6.92 -10.81
N THR A 359 28.53 -7.54 -11.42
CA THR A 359 28.35 -8.14 -12.74
C THR A 359 27.42 -9.34 -12.64
N PHE A 360 26.25 -9.21 -13.27
CA PHE A 360 25.28 -10.30 -13.44
C PHE A 360 25.57 -11.08 -14.73
N SER A 361 25.10 -12.33 -14.75
CA SER A 361 25.05 -13.22 -15.91
C SER A 361 23.59 -13.61 -16.21
N GLU A 362 23.34 -14.06 -17.43
CA GLU A 362 22.04 -14.65 -17.79
C GLU A 362 21.70 -15.82 -16.86
N GLY A 363 20.47 -15.83 -16.39
CA GLY A 363 19.99 -16.83 -15.42
C GLY A 363 20.18 -16.45 -13.96
N ASP A 364 21.00 -15.46 -13.63
CA ASP A 364 21.16 -14.98 -12.26
C ASP A 364 19.84 -14.45 -11.69
N LEU A 365 19.71 -14.59 -10.39
CA LEU A 365 18.57 -14.06 -9.65
C LEU A 365 18.94 -12.78 -8.90
N LEU A 366 18.03 -11.82 -8.94
CA LEU A 366 18.13 -10.58 -8.17
C LEU A 366 16.78 -10.27 -7.47
N ALA A 367 16.81 -9.39 -6.50
CA ALA A 367 15.63 -8.92 -5.78
C ALA A 367 15.61 -7.40 -5.68
N PHE A 368 14.44 -6.82 -5.94
CA PHE A 368 14.13 -5.42 -5.62
C PHE A 368 13.58 -5.35 -4.21
N THR A 369 14.21 -4.53 -3.36
CA THR A 369 13.86 -4.44 -1.94
C THR A 369 12.68 -3.51 -1.68
N ALA A 370 12.15 -3.52 -0.46
CA ALA A 370 11.04 -2.66 -0.03
C ALA A 370 9.80 -2.72 -0.95
N ALA A 371 9.55 -3.89 -1.55
CA ALA A 371 8.45 -4.12 -2.48
C ALA A 371 7.15 -4.66 -1.83
N GLY A 372 7.12 -4.75 -0.49
CA GLY A 372 5.97 -5.28 0.25
C GLY A 372 4.76 -4.34 0.30
N ALA A 373 4.93 -3.05 -0.04
CA ALA A 373 3.86 -2.06 -0.09
C ALA A 373 3.77 -1.41 -1.47
N TYR A 374 2.54 -1.25 -1.98
CA TYR A 374 2.26 -0.58 -3.26
C TYR A 374 3.00 -1.21 -4.45
N GLY A 375 3.37 -2.49 -4.33
CA GLY A 375 3.90 -3.31 -5.42
C GLY A 375 2.77 -4.14 -6.04
N ALA A 376 2.52 -5.35 -5.51
CA ALA A 376 1.55 -6.29 -6.06
C ALA A 376 0.12 -5.72 -6.22
N VAL A 377 -0.31 -4.78 -5.38
CA VAL A 377 -1.62 -4.12 -5.48
C VAL A 377 -1.74 -3.16 -6.67
N MET A 378 -0.63 -2.69 -7.22
CA MET A 378 -0.57 -1.82 -8.39
C MET A 378 -0.19 -2.57 -9.67
N SER A 379 0.01 -3.88 -9.60
CA SER A 379 0.34 -4.69 -10.76
C SER A 379 -0.81 -4.73 -11.76
N THR A 380 -0.47 -4.81 -13.04
CA THR A 380 -1.40 -4.83 -14.17
C THR A 380 -1.08 -5.96 -15.13
N THR A 381 -1.94 -6.16 -16.12
CA THR A 381 -1.73 -7.12 -17.21
C THR A 381 -1.24 -6.43 -18.50
N TYR A 382 -0.53 -5.30 -18.38
CA TYR A 382 0.01 -4.56 -19.51
C TYR A 382 0.87 -5.49 -20.41
N ASN A 383 0.77 -5.33 -21.71
CA ASN A 383 1.27 -6.25 -22.75
C ASN A 383 0.74 -7.69 -22.60
N SER A 384 -0.45 -7.89 -22.03
CA SER A 384 -1.05 -9.21 -21.73
C SER A 384 -0.16 -10.12 -20.88
N ARG A 385 0.74 -9.53 -20.06
CA ARG A 385 1.56 -10.28 -19.11
C ARG A 385 0.68 -10.73 -17.94
N LEU A 386 0.92 -11.93 -17.46
CA LEU A 386 0.17 -12.49 -16.32
C LEU A 386 0.60 -11.81 -15.02
N LEU A 387 -0.33 -11.62 -14.10
CA LEU A 387 0.01 -11.24 -12.72
C LEU A 387 0.94 -12.29 -12.12
N ILE A 388 1.97 -11.83 -11.44
CA ILE A 388 2.99 -12.70 -10.84
C ILE A 388 2.52 -13.28 -9.51
N PRO A 389 3.04 -14.45 -9.10
CA PRO A 389 2.68 -15.06 -7.82
C PRO A 389 3.15 -14.22 -6.63
N GLU A 390 2.45 -14.40 -5.51
CA GLU A 390 2.88 -13.89 -4.21
C GLU A 390 3.16 -15.06 -3.28
N VAL A 391 4.28 -14.98 -2.55
CA VAL A 391 4.76 -16.02 -1.64
C VAL A 391 4.96 -15.44 -0.24
N LEU A 392 4.49 -16.13 0.79
CA LEU A 392 4.72 -15.78 2.19
C LEU A 392 5.63 -16.82 2.82
N VAL A 393 6.66 -16.37 3.52
CA VAL A 393 7.56 -17.19 4.33
C VAL A 393 7.23 -16.99 5.81
N SER A 394 7.29 -18.08 6.57
CA SER A 394 7.18 -18.06 8.02
C SER A 394 8.10 -19.16 8.61
N GLY A 395 9.19 -18.75 9.23
CA GLY A 395 10.26 -19.63 9.71
C GLY A 395 10.90 -20.39 8.56
N ASP A 396 10.82 -21.71 8.59
CA ASP A 396 11.40 -22.65 7.61
C ASP A 396 10.43 -23.05 6.47
N ARG A 397 9.22 -22.48 6.46
CA ARG A 397 8.15 -22.80 5.51
C ARG A 397 7.81 -21.63 4.61
N PHE A 398 7.37 -21.93 3.39
CA PHE A 398 6.78 -20.95 2.50
C PHE A 398 5.50 -21.49 1.85
N ALA A 399 4.64 -20.59 1.44
CA ALA A 399 3.42 -20.91 0.71
C ALA A 399 3.16 -19.87 -0.39
N VAL A 400 2.64 -20.33 -1.52
CA VAL A 400 2.09 -19.44 -2.56
C VAL A 400 0.74 -18.93 -2.05
N ILE A 401 0.65 -17.63 -1.77
CA ILE A 401 -0.55 -16.97 -1.25
C ILE A 401 -1.38 -16.27 -2.32
N ARG A 402 -0.82 -16.14 -3.52
CA ARG A 402 -1.51 -15.84 -4.78
C ARG A 402 -0.83 -16.62 -5.89
N ALA A 403 -1.57 -17.45 -6.60
CA ALA A 403 -1.04 -18.19 -7.73
C ALA A 403 -0.95 -17.28 -8.98
N ARG A 404 -0.02 -17.62 -9.90
CA ARG A 404 -0.01 -17.05 -11.25
C ARG A 404 -1.25 -17.56 -12.00
N PRO A 405 -2.11 -16.68 -12.57
CA PRO A 405 -3.23 -17.13 -13.39
C PRO A 405 -2.71 -17.77 -14.69
N SER A 406 -3.55 -18.54 -15.39
CA SER A 406 -3.26 -18.98 -16.75
C SER A 406 -3.63 -17.92 -17.79
N TYR A 407 -3.08 -18.03 -19.00
CA TYR A 407 -3.51 -17.19 -20.12
C TYR A 407 -4.98 -17.41 -20.46
N ASP A 408 -5.49 -18.65 -20.37
CA ASP A 408 -6.91 -18.93 -20.57
C ASP A 408 -7.79 -18.22 -19.56
N ALA A 409 -7.38 -18.17 -18.29
CA ALA A 409 -8.09 -17.42 -17.25
C ALA A 409 -8.10 -15.90 -17.54
N LEU A 410 -7.02 -15.35 -18.09
CA LEU A 410 -6.96 -13.95 -18.49
C LEU A 410 -7.87 -13.68 -19.67
N MET A 411 -7.81 -14.50 -20.72
CA MET A 411 -8.61 -14.36 -21.94
C MET A 411 -10.11 -14.62 -21.71
N SER A 412 -10.47 -15.43 -20.71
CA SER A 412 -11.88 -15.70 -20.39
C SER A 412 -12.66 -14.48 -19.86
N LEU A 413 -11.97 -13.38 -19.56
CA LEU A 413 -12.60 -12.10 -19.20
C LEU A 413 -13.15 -11.35 -20.42
N ASP A 414 -12.69 -11.71 -21.64
CA ASP A 414 -13.09 -11.08 -22.88
C ASP A 414 -14.15 -11.93 -23.59
N THR A 415 -15.01 -11.29 -24.36
CA THR A 415 -16.02 -11.96 -25.18
C THR A 415 -15.96 -11.43 -26.60
N ILE A 416 -15.90 -12.32 -27.57
CA ILE A 416 -16.06 -11.97 -28.99
C ILE A 416 -17.56 -12.00 -29.29
N PRO A 417 -18.19 -10.86 -29.64
CA PRO A 417 -19.61 -10.83 -29.95
C PRO A 417 -19.90 -11.53 -31.27
N ASP A 418 -21.05 -12.18 -31.35
CA ASP A 418 -21.51 -12.99 -32.49
C ASP A 418 -21.73 -12.22 -33.82
N TRP A 419 -21.84 -10.89 -33.72
CA TRP A 419 -21.96 -10.00 -34.87
C TRP A 419 -20.62 -9.60 -35.50
N LEU A 420 -19.47 -9.98 -34.90
CA LEU A 420 -18.17 -9.81 -35.57
C LEU A 420 -18.00 -10.90 -36.65
N PRO A 421 -17.53 -10.52 -37.86
CA PRO A 421 -17.32 -11.51 -38.91
C PRO A 421 -16.21 -12.47 -38.49
N ASP A 422 -16.37 -13.75 -38.91
CA ASP A 422 -15.30 -14.71 -38.77
C ASP A 422 -14.04 -14.24 -39.51
N VAL A 423 -12.88 -14.54 -38.93
CA VAL A 423 -11.60 -14.26 -39.62
C VAL A 423 -11.53 -15.20 -40.87
N PRO A 424 -11.32 -14.64 -42.07
CA PRO A 424 -11.19 -15.49 -43.28
C PRO A 424 -10.07 -16.51 -43.06
N GLU A 425 -10.38 -17.79 -43.33
CA GLU A 425 -9.34 -18.82 -43.39
C GLU A 425 -8.34 -18.42 -44.49
N GLU A 426 -7.04 -18.35 -44.15
CA GLU A 426 -6.01 -18.16 -45.19
C GLU A 426 -6.14 -19.30 -46.21
N PRO A 427 -6.21 -19.03 -47.53
CA PRO A 427 -6.19 -20.05 -48.52
C PRO A 427 -4.90 -20.88 -48.33
N GLU A 428 -5.05 -22.21 -48.22
CA GLU A 428 -3.92 -23.15 -48.10
C GLU A 428 -2.82 -22.73 -49.09
N ARG A 429 -1.68 -22.27 -48.58
CA ARG A 429 -0.49 -22.07 -49.40
C ARG A 429 -0.12 -23.43 -49.94
N LYS A 430 -0.48 -23.72 -51.22
CA LYS A 430 0.03 -24.88 -51.93
C LYS A 430 1.55 -24.88 -51.79
N ARG A 431 2.09 -25.77 -50.97
CA ARG A 431 3.52 -26.02 -50.91
C ARG A 431 3.89 -26.44 -52.35
N GLY A 432 4.49 -25.51 -53.10
CA GLY A 432 5.00 -25.79 -54.42
C GLY A 432 5.99 -26.95 -54.32
N ALA A 433 5.72 -27.99 -55.07
CA ALA A 433 6.67 -29.05 -55.30
C ALA A 433 7.88 -28.42 -56.04
N ALA A 434 9.06 -28.47 -55.42
CA ALA A 434 10.35 -28.29 -56.04
C ALA A 434 11.14 -29.58 -55.88
#